data_884d5d3401445e932dafda022709ada0
#
_entry.id   884d5d3401445e932dafda022709ada0
#
_cell.length_a   1.000
_cell.length_b   1.000
_cell.length_c   1.000
_cell.angle_alpha   90.00
_cell.angle_beta   90.00
_cell.angle_gamma   90.00
#
_symmetry.space_group_name_H-M   'P 1'
#
loop_
_entity.id
_entity.type
_entity.pdbx_description
1 polymer ?
#
loop_
_entity_poly.entity_id
_entity_poly.type
_entity_poly.pdbx_seq_one_letter_code
_entity_poly.pdbx_strand_id
1 'polypeptide(L)'
;MKIAFVGAGWVANRHLSQLAHEKSLEIVGHVSPIASELDAATRHWGGRGYQTVKDLLKTEKVDAAWITVPPAEHGDIEYTFLDKGIPLFIEKPLSADRATGERIGQKI
;
A
#
# COMPACT_ATOMS: atom_id res chain seq x y z
N MET A 1 -14.87 3.11 -3.01
CA MET A 1 -13.96 2.44 -2.06
C MET A 1 -12.64 3.18 -2.06
N LYS A 2 -12.15 3.54 -0.90
CA LYS A 2 -10.92 4.32 -0.74
C LYS A 2 -9.72 3.38 -0.61
N ILE A 3 -8.74 3.55 -1.50
CA ILE A 3 -7.59 2.66 -1.61
C ILE A 3 -6.30 3.41 -1.36
N ALA A 4 -5.39 2.80 -0.61
CA ALA A 4 -4.03 3.28 -0.41
C ALA A 4 -3.04 2.30 -1.06
N PHE A 5 -1.95 2.85 -1.62
CA PHE A 5 -0.83 2.07 -2.15
C PHE A 5 0.39 2.25 -1.25
N VAL A 6 0.95 1.15 -0.80
CA VAL A 6 2.23 1.16 -0.08
C VAL A 6 3.31 0.69 -1.05
N GLY A 7 4.26 1.57 -1.33
CA GLY A 7 5.19 1.42 -2.45
C GLY A 7 4.72 2.24 -3.63
N ALA A 8 5.64 2.95 -4.29
CA ALA A 8 5.32 3.85 -5.38
C ALA A 8 6.22 3.64 -6.60
N GLY A 9 6.82 2.45 -6.72
CA GLY A 9 7.66 2.08 -7.84
C GLY A 9 6.86 1.56 -9.04
N TRP A 10 7.56 0.94 -10.02
CA TRP A 10 6.92 0.52 -11.26
C TRP A 10 5.85 -0.56 -11.07
N VAL A 11 5.98 -1.42 -10.05
CA VAL A 11 4.96 -2.44 -9.76
C VAL A 11 3.65 -1.76 -9.33
N ALA A 12 3.74 -0.75 -8.46
CA ALA A 12 2.58 0.03 -8.07
C ALA A 12 1.94 0.72 -9.28
N ASN A 13 2.75 1.31 -10.15
CA ASN A 13 2.27 1.97 -11.37
C ASN A 13 1.54 0.98 -12.29
N ARG A 14 2.02 -0.24 -12.39
CA ARG A 14 1.38 -1.27 -13.21
C ARG A 14 -0.02 -1.61 -12.71
N HIS A 15 -0.18 -1.75 -11.39
CA HIS A 15 -1.50 -1.99 -10.80
C HIS A 15 -2.40 -0.77 -10.92
N LEU A 16 -1.87 0.42 -10.66
CA LEU A 16 -2.62 1.66 -10.74
C LEU A 16 -3.15 1.93 -12.15
N SER A 17 -2.38 1.59 -13.18
CA SER A 17 -2.83 1.77 -14.56
C SER A 17 -4.08 0.96 -14.89
N GLN A 18 -4.26 -0.19 -14.22
CA GLN A 18 -5.46 -1.00 -14.36
C GLN A 18 -6.61 -0.50 -13.51
N LEU A 19 -6.31 -0.05 -12.28
CA LEU A 19 -7.33 0.38 -11.32
C LEU A 19 -7.86 1.78 -11.55
N ALA A 20 -7.08 2.63 -12.21
CA ALA A 20 -7.46 4.02 -12.44
C ALA A 20 -8.73 4.19 -13.28
N HIS A 21 -9.12 3.17 -14.04
CA HIS A 21 -10.34 3.17 -14.84
C HIS A 21 -11.59 2.76 -14.06
N GLU A 22 -11.43 2.28 -12.83
CA GLU A 22 -12.55 1.85 -11.99
C GLU A 22 -13.13 3.03 -11.23
N LYS A 23 -14.32 3.48 -11.62
CA LYS A 23 -15.00 4.64 -11.01
C LYS A 23 -15.39 4.42 -9.56
N SER A 24 -15.54 3.16 -9.14
CA SER A 24 -15.88 2.81 -7.76
C SER A 24 -14.71 2.91 -6.80
N LEU A 25 -13.49 3.10 -7.32
CA LEU A 25 -12.25 3.16 -6.52
C LEU A 25 -11.72 4.59 -6.49
N GLU A 26 -11.31 5.03 -5.30
CA GLU A 26 -10.66 6.32 -5.11
C GLU A 26 -9.29 6.09 -4.49
N ILE A 27 -8.23 6.54 -5.17
CA ILE A 27 -6.86 6.44 -4.67
C ILE A 27 -6.65 7.61 -3.70
N VAL A 28 -6.58 7.32 -2.39
CA VAL A 28 -6.48 8.37 -1.38
C VAL A 28 -5.06 8.63 -0.94
N GLY A 29 -4.15 7.67 -1.06
CA GLY A 29 -2.79 7.87 -0.61
C GLY A 29 -1.77 6.90 -1.17
N HIS A 30 -0.52 7.36 -1.17
CA HIS A 30 0.65 6.59 -1.56
C HIS A 30 1.66 6.68 -0.42
N VAL A 31 2.29 5.57 -0.07
CA VAL A 31 3.31 5.51 0.98
C VAL A 31 4.64 5.07 0.39
N SER A 32 5.66 5.89 0.56
CA SER A 32 7.03 5.57 0.17
C SER A 32 8.00 6.44 0.97
N PRO A 33 9.17 5.93 1.36
CA PRO A 33 10.20 6.76 1.98
C PRO A 33 10.91 7.67 0.97
N ILE A 34 10.67 7.47 -0.34
CA ILE A 34 11.35 8.19 -1.41
C ILE A 34 10.45 9.32 -1.91
N ALA A 35 10.82 10.57 -1.63
CA ALA A 35 10.00 11.74 -1.96
C ALA A 35 9.73 11.87 -3.47
N SER A 36 10.72 11.56 -4.32
CA SER A 36 10.52 11.64 -5.77
C SER A 36 9.49 10.65 -6.29
N GLU A 37 9.41 9.46 -5.69
CA GLU A 37 8.38 8.48 -6.04
C GLU A 37 6.99 8.95 -5.62
N LEU A 38 6.88 9.57 -4.45
CA LEU A 38 5.62 10.13 -3.97
C LEU A 38 5.13 11.27 -4.87
N ASP A 39 6.02 12.16 -5.28
CA ASP A 39 5.66 13.26 -6.18
C ASP A 39 5.15 12.74 -7.51
N ALA A 40 5.83 11.77 -8.09
CA ALA A 40 5.42 11.17 -9.36
C ALA A 40 4.06 10.48 -9.23
N ALA A 41 3.85 9.71 -8.17
CA ALA A 41 2.60 8.98 -7.96
C ALA A 41 1.42 9.93 -7.75
N THR A 42 1.57 10.96 -6.93
CA THR A 42 0.50 11.91 -6.66
C THR A 42 0.12 12.74 -7.88
N ARG A 43 1.10 13.13 -8.68
CA ARG A 43 0.83 13.86 -9.93
C ARG A 43 0.12 13.01 -10.97
N HIS A 44 0.49 11.74 -11.06
CA HIS A 44 -0.03 10.85 -12.11
C HIS A 44 -1.38 10.22 -11.74
N TRP A 45 -1.53 9.81 -10.48
CA TRP A 45 -2.68 9.01 -10.03
C TRP A 45 -3.62 9.75 -9.07
N GLY A 46 -3.22 10.89 -8.55
CA GLY A 46 -3.98 11.60 -7.52
C GLY A 46 -3.68 11.06 -6.12
N GLY A 47 -4.45 11.52 -5.14
CA GLY A 47 -4.22 11.18 -3.74
C GLY A 47 -3.11 12.02 -3.11
N ARG A 48 -2.68 11.65 -1.92
CA ARG A 48 -1.61 12.33 -1.18
C ARG A 48 -0.46 11.39 -0.89
N GLY A 49 0.75 11.94 -0.77
CA GLY A 49 1.95 11.19 -0.43
C GLY A 49 2.22 11.18 1.07
N TYR A 50 2.64 10.03 1.60
CA TYR A 50 2.99 9.85 2.99
C TYR A 50 4.28 9.04 3.08
N GLN A 51 5.13 9.35 4.04
CA GLN A 51 6.38 8.61 4.23
C GLN A 51 6.18 7.33 5.03
N THR A 52 5.13 7.26 5.86
CA THR A 52 4.83 6.07 6.66
C THR A 52 3.35 5.71 6.59
N VAL A 53 3.04 4.45 6.86
CA VAL A 53 1.66 3.97 6.94
C VAL A 53 0.92 4.65 8.11
N LYS A 54 1.61 4.90 9.21
CA LYS A 54 1.00 5.57 10.36
C LYS A 54 0.52 6.97 10.00
N ASP A 55 1.32 7.73 9.24
CA ASP A 55 0.94 9.07 8.80
C ASP A 55 -0.27 9.02 7.86
N LEU A 56 -0.28 8.07 6.94
CA LEU A 56 -1.43 7.84 6.06
C LEU A 56 -2.71 7.62 6.89
N LEU A 57 -2.68 6.71 7.84
CA LEU A 57 -3.86 6.30 8.59
C LEU A 57 -4.34 7.34 9.61
N LYS A 58 -3.49 8.31 9.98
CA LYS A 58 -3.92 9.44 10.80
C LYS A 58 -4.78 10.43 10.03
N THR A 59 -4.61 10.50 8.72
CA THR A 59 -5.22 11.52 7.87
C THR A 59 -6.33 10.97 6.98
N GLU A 60 -6.14 9.76 6.45
CA GLU A 60 -7.04 9.18 5.46
C GLU A 60 -7.85 8.02 6.04
N LYS A 61 -9.09 7.93 5.60
CA LYS A 61 -9.88 6.71 5.78
C LYS A 61 -9.55 5.78 4.61
N VAL A 62 -9.16 4.54 4.92
CA VAL A 62 -8.73 3.56 3.92
C VAL A 62 -9.61 2.32 4.02
N ASP A 63 -10.21 1.92 2.91
CA ASP A 63 -11.05 0.72 2.84
C ASP A 63 -10.26 -0.53 2.45
N ALA A 64 -9.19 -0.37 1.68
CA ALA A 64 -8.30 -1.47 1.30
C ALA A 64 -6.92 -0.91 0.97
N ALA A 65 -5.88 -1.73 1.11
CA ALA A 65 -4.51 -1.34 0.82
C ALA A 65 -3.84 -2.31 -0.16
N TRP A 66 -3.04 -1.77 -1.05
CA TRP A 66 -2.21 -2.52 -2.00
C TRP A 66 -0.76 -2.41 -1.56
N ILE A 67 -0.11 -3.55 -1.29
CA ILE A 67 1.27 -3.59 -0.78
C ILE A 67 2.20 -4.05 -1.89
N THR A 68 3.06 -3.17 -2.37
CA THR A 68 3.97 -3.42 -3.49
C THR A 68 5.43 -3.14 -3.15
N VAL A 69 5.78 -3.22 -1.86
CA VAL A 69 7.16 -3.00 -1.41
C VAL A 69 8.03 -4.23 -1.65
N PRO A 70 9.38 -4.08 -1.65
CA PRO A 70 10.29 -5.22 -1.73
C PRO A 70 10.05 -6.24 -0.60
N PRO A 71 10.38 -7.53 -0.82
CA PRO A 71 10.07 -8.57 0.18
C PRO A 71 10.62 -8.30 1.59
N ALA A 72 11.78 -7.66 1.71
CA ALA A 72 12.37 -7.36 3.00
C ALA A 72 11.59 -6.33 3.82
N GLU A 73 10.73 -5.55 3.19
CA GLU A 73 9.96 -4.49 3.85
C GLU A 73 8.56 -4.95 4.29
N HIS A 74 8.17 -6.18 3.97
CA HIS A 74 6.92 -6.74 4.44
C HIS A 74 6.99 -7.09 5.93
N GLY A 75 5.85 -7.12 6.58
CA GLY A 75 5.71 -7.45 8.01
C GLY A 75 4.95 -6.35 8.75
N ASP A 76 5.66 -5.39 9.34
CA ASP A 76 5.04 -4.31 10.13
C ASP A 76 4.02 -3.49 9.33
N ILE A 77 4.27 -3.31 8.04
CA ILE A 77 3.34 -2.61 7.15
C ILE A 77 1.99 -3.33 7.15
N GLU A 78 2.00 -4.63 6.88
CA GLU A 78 0.78 -5.44 6.84
C GLU A 78 0.10 -5.48 8.19
N TYR A 79 0.87 -5.66 9.28
CA TYR A 79 0.31 -5.71 10.63
C TYR A 79 -0.44 -4.44 10.99
N THR A 80 0.07 -3.28 10.58
CA THR A 80 -0.58 -1.99 10.86
C THR A 80 -1.96 -1.90 10.23
N PHE A 81 -2.11 -2.35 9.00
CA PHE A 81 -3.42 -2.38 8.33
C PHE A 81 -4.34 -3.45 8.90
N LEU A 82 -3.83 -4.66 9.10
CA LEU A 82 -4.63 -5.78 9.56
C LEU A 82 -5.14 -5.56 10.99
N ASP A 83 -4.36 -4.93 11.85
CA ASP A 83 -4.79 -4.60 13.20
C ASP A 83 -5.96 -3.60 13.21
N LYS A 84 -6.15 -2.85 12.12
CA LYS A 84 -7.29 -1.96 11.94
C LYS A 84 -8.43 -2.59 11.13
N GLY A 85 -8.30 -3.86 10.76
CA GLY A 85 -9.31 -4.57 9.99
C GLY A 85 -9.37 -4.18 8.52
N ILE A 86 -8.29 -3.63 7.97
CA ILE A 86 -8.24 -3.19 6.57
C ILE A 86 -7.76 -4.34 5.68
N PRO A 87 -8.56 -4.76 4.66
CA PRO A 87 -8.14 -5.82 3.73
C PRO A 87 -6.92 -5.42 2.91
N LEU A 88 -6.08 -6.41 2.57
CA LEU A 88 -4.84 -6.20 1.84
C LEU A 88 -4.79 -6.99 0.55
N PHE A 89 -4.17 -6.39 -0.47
CA PHE A 89 -3.65 -7.08 -1.65
C PHE A 89 -2.12 -6.97 -1.59
N ILE A 90 -1.43 -8.10 -1.54
CA ILE A 90 0.02 -8.15 -1.31
C ILE A 90 0.71 -8.80 -2.49
N GLU A 91 1.73 -8.12 -3.05
CA GLU A 91 2.58 -8.70 -4.09
C GLU A 91 3.46 -9.80 -3.53
N LYS A 92 3.66 -10.84 -4.33
CA LYS A 92 4.55 -11.95 -3.95
C LYS A 92 6.01 -11.60 -4.19
N PRO A 93 6.93 -12.13 -3.39
CA PRO A 93 6.67 -12.99 -2.23
C PRO A 93 6.09 -12.19 -1.06
N LEU A 94 5.35 -12.88 -0.18
CA LEU A 94 4.69 -12.26 0.97
C LEU A 94 5.66 -11.58 1.93
N SER A 95 6.86 -12.14 2.06
CA SER A 95 7.93 -11.56 2.88
C SER A 95 9.27 -12.15 2.48
N ALA A 96 10.37 -11.56 3.00
CA ALA A 96 11.72 -12.05 2.78
C ALA A 96 12.02 -13.31 3.59
N ASP A 97 11.28 -13.56 4.66
CA ASP A 97 11.46 -14.74 5.49
C ASP A 97 10.13 -15.44 5.77
N ARG A 98 10.23 -16.74 6.05
CA ARG A 98 9.08 -17.60 6.24
C ARG A 98 8.27 -17.23 7.50
N ALA A 99 8.95 -16.91 8.59
CA ALA A 99 8.30 -16.60 9.85
C ALA A 99 7.42 -15.37 9.73
N THR A 100 7.90 -14.32 9.08
CA THR A 100 7.10 -13.10 8.82
C THR A 100 5.91 -13.40 7.93
N GLY A 101 6.11 -14.17 6.85
CA GLY A 101 5.03 -14.56 5.95
C GLY A 101 3.93 -15.34 6.67
N GLU A 102 4.30 -16.27 7.55
CA GLU A 102 3.36 -17.04 8.33
C GLU A 102 2.56 -16.16 9.30
N ARG A 103 3.21 -15.18 9.95
CA ARG A 103 2.52 -14.26 10.85
C ARG A 103 1.51 -13.39 10.11
N ILE A 104 1.86 -12.92 8.93
CA ILE A 104 0.93 -12.15 8.10
C ILE A 104 -0.28 -13.02 7.75
N GLY A 105 -0.04 -14.25 7.32
CA GLY A 105 -1.09 -15.20 6.98
C GLY A 105 -2.03 -15.47 8.15
N GLN A 106 -1.52 -15.56 9.37
CA GLN A 106 -2.33 -15.77 10.58
C GLN A 106 -3.23 -14.56 10.89
N LYS A 107 -2.82 -13.35 10.53
CA LYS A 107 -3.60 -12.13 10.78
C LYS A 107 -4.71 -11.90 9.74
N ILE A 108 -4.56 -12.50 8.59
CA ILE A 108 -5.57 -12.38 7.53
C ILE A 108 -6.77 -13.25 7.85
#